data_2061605e8e5838e4d8c3fc7db0665a78
#
_entry.id   2061605e8e5838e4d8c3fc7db0665a78
#
_cell.length_a   1.000
_cell.length_b   1.000
_cell.length_c   1.000
_cell.angle_alpha   90.00
_cell.angle_beta   90.00
_cell.angle_gamma   90.00
#
_symmetry.space_group_name_H-M   'P 1'
#
loop_
_entity.id
_entity.type
_entity.pdbx_description
1 polymer ?
#
loop_
_entity_poly.entity_id
_entity_poly.type
_entity_poly.pdbx_seq_one_letter_code
_entity_poly.pdbx_strand_id
1 'polypeptide(L)'
;MKHRAVKRRSVVLGLGATAGVAAVGGIALSAQASGGTSTSSSSDAGSLAFDPDAYTELTTTVTDTAGAEHAVTYHFWKAITYVAKPVDATYQSLNVSVPVEIDGTAVDASNAPILFANSVGGYMPSSVADATGIGAGGMGGGMGGGAPSGAPSASASASAPGANGNTNATGGALSSNQLLALAAGYVVVEPGARGRTLKNSAGEYYGVAPAAIVDLKAAVRYVRANKGVIPGDTDRIVSAGTSAGGALSSLLGASGDSPLYAEYLEELGAADASDAIFATGAWCPITDLEHADGSYEWNWGGNALSTGKQVDQTVSKALRSQFAEYQAGLKLKGLNGFGTLNARNYDAYLVKQYLEPSATTYLAALSDTARETYLAANTFITWKNGRAGFSWADFLTHVGARKKNTPAFDAFDLSAGENNEFGKGTVISRHFTAYSLKNDTTGLTAKRLDSDIPEMLRLMNPMYFLADKPNEGRSKHWWIRLGTKDSDTSLTVSANIAAAANGLGDDVDHLYYWDQGHGANTDPGDFIAWIAKVTGHRAKAGGKAEK
;
A
#
# COMPACT_ATOMS: atom_id res chain seq x y z
N MET A 1 15.13 -14.11 -45.03
CA MET A 1 14.23 -14.79 -46.00
C MET A 1 12.85 -14.95 -45.36
N LYS A 2 11.87 -14.37 -46.06
CA LYS A 2 10.40 -14.58 -45.98
C LYS A 2 9.65 -14.45 -44.66
N HIS A 3 9.04 -13.28 -44.49
CA HIS A 3 7.88 -13.01 -43.68
C HIS A 3 6.68 -13.91 -44.05
N ARG A 4 5.94 -14.34 -43.01
CA ARG A 4 4.60 -14.92 -43.23
C ARG A 4 3.60 -14.20 -42.34
N ALA A 5 2.78 -13.34 -42.97
CA ALA A 5 1.66 -12.68 -42.36
C ALA A 5 0.48 -13.65 -42.20
N VAL A 6 -0.16 -13.64 -41.04
CA VAL A 6 -1.40 -14.37 -40.78
C VAL A 6 -2.57 -13.37 -40.82
N LYS A 7 -3.47 -13.60 -41.76
CA LYS A 7 -4.70 -12.81 -41.98
C LYS A 7 -5.74 -13.11 -40.89
N ARG A 8 -6.29 -12.05 -40.30
CA ARG A 8 -7.52 -12.10 -39.48
C ARG A 8 -8.72 -12.30 -40.41
N ARG A 9 -9.60 -13.27 -40.11
CA ARG A 9 -10.91 -13.44 -40.72
C ARG A 9 -11.96 -12.83 -39.79
N SER A 10 -12.62 -11.77 -40.29
CA SER A 10 -13.85 -11.23 -39.72
C SER A 10 -15.03 -12.11 -40.15
N VAL A 11 -15.88 -12.49 -39.21
CA VAL A 11 -17.18 -13.13 -39.48
C VAL A 11 -18.25 -12.07 -39.26
N VAL A 12 -18.92 -11.74 -40.33
CA VAL A 12 -20.14 -10.91 -40.35
C VAL A 12 -21.33 -11.88 -40.33
N LEU A 13 -22.21 -11.74 -39.34
CA LEU A 13 -23.51 -12.40 -39.33
C LEU A 13 -24.60 -11.37 -39.59
N GLY A 14 -25.33 -11.59 -40.66
CA GLY A 14 -26.37 -10.70 -41.18
C GLY A 14 -27.67 -10.80 -40.42
N LEU A 15 -28.33 -9.65 -40.32
CA LEU A 15 -29.72 -9.49 -39.88
C LEU A 15 -30.71 -9.80 -41.01
N GLY A 16 -31.68 -10.64 -40.71
CA GLY A 16 -32.89 -10.79 -41.52
C GLY A 16 -34.06 -10.03 -40.91
N ALA A 17 -34.60 -9.08 -41.65
CA ALA A 17 -35.80 -8.35 -41.29
C ALA A 17 -37.03 -9.01 -41.91
N THR A 18 -38.13 -9.12 -41.18
CA THR A 18 -39.47 -9.29 -41.77
C THR A 18 -40.42 -8.26 -41.18
N ALA A 19 -40.99 -7.50 -42.10
CA ALA A 19 -42.02 -6.50 -41.86
C ALA A 19 -43.41 -7.13 -41.80
N GLY A 20 -44.28 -6.61 -40.96
CA GLY A 20 -45.74 -6.89 -41.00
C GLY A 20 -46.50 -5.61 -40.66
N VAL A 21 -47.21 -5.11 -41.64
CA VAL A 21 -48.09 -3.93 -41.58
C VAL A 21 -49.50 -4.35 -41.22
N ALA A 22 -50.18 -3.63 -40.33
CA ALA A 22 -51.63 -3.46 -40.36
C ALA A 22 -52.03 -2.16 -39.66
N ALA A 23 -52.68 -1.30 -40.42
CA ALA A 23 -53.35 -0.08 -40.02
C ALA A 23 -54.81 -0.33 -39.62
N VAL A 24 -55.41 0.51 -38.81
CA VAL A 24 -56.72 1.19 -38.95
C VAL A 24 -57.07 1.88 -37.62
N GLY A 25 -57.27 3.19 -37.64
CA GLY A 25 -58.53 3.82 -37.44
C GLY A 25 -58.68 4.65 -36.17
N GLY A 26 -58.68 5.97 -36.31
CA GLY A 26 -58.76 7.09 -35.43
C GLY A 26 -59.90 7.19 -34.45
N ILE A 27 -59.76 8.18 -33.56
CA ILE A 27 -60.67 9.26 -33.21
C ILE A 27 -59.99 10.16 -32.20
N ALA A 28 -60.03 11.47 -32.45
CA ALA A 28 -59.51 12.51 -31.58
C ALA A 28 -60.47 12.83 -30.46
N LEU A 29 -59.96 13.08 -29.26
CA LEU A 29 -60.61 13.92 -28.23
C LEU A 29 -59.54 14.59 -27.40
N SER A 30 -59.57 15.89 -27.47
CA SER A 30 -58.75 16.82 -26.68
C SER A 30 -59.18 16.87 -25.21
N ALA A 31 -58.23 16.70 -24.29
CA ALA A 31 -58.36 17.23 -22.93
C ALA A 31 -56.98 17.67 -22.43
N GLN A 32 -56.89 18.95 -22.10
CA GLN A 32 -55.75 19.54 -21.39
C GLN A 32 -55.68 19.02 -19.97
N ALA A 33 -54.50 18.57 -19.54
CA ALA A 33 -54.14 18.54 -18.13
C ALA A 33 -52.62 18.57 -18.00
N SER A 34 -52.19 19.61 -17.35
CA SER A 34 -50.96 19.92 -16.63
C SER A 34 -49.85 18.87 -16.54
N GLY A 35 -48.65 19.38 -16.77
CA GLY A 35 -47.37 18.71 -16.84
C GLY A 35 -46.97 17.88 -15.63
N GLY A 36 -46.40 16.75 -15.98
CA GLY A 36 -45.53 15.95 -15.17
C GLY A 36 -44.58 15.31 -16.15
N THR A 37 -43.43 15.90 -16.37
CA THR A 37 -42.31 15.31 -17.07
C THR A 37 -41.78 14.14 -16.26
N SER A 38 -42.19 12.93 -16.61
CA SER A 38 -41.49 11.73 -16.21
C SER A 38 -40.19 11.67 -17.01
N THR A 39 -39.12 12.21 -16.47
CA THR A 39 -37.76 11.92 -16.90
C THR A 39 -37.48 10.45 -16.64
N SER A 40 -37.36 9.67 -17.68
CA SER A 40 -36.73 8.37 -17.65
C SER A 40 -35.35 8.58 -17.02
N SER A 41 -35.10 8.01 -15.83
CA SER A 41 -33.80 7.95 -15.22
C SER A 41 -32.86 7.12 -16.12
N SER A 42 -32.10 7.80 -16.98
CA SER A 42 -30.79 7.32 -17.33
C SER A 42 -30.06 7.17 -15.99
N SER A 43 -29.49 6.01 -15.71
CA SER A 43 -28.59 5.80 -14.58
C SER A 43 -27.46 6.83 -14.72
N ASP A 44 -27.56 7.91 -13.95
CA ASP A 44 -26.52 8.94 -13.88
C ASP A 44 -25.23 8.25 -13.44
N ALA A 45 -24.27 8.14 -14.38
CA ALA A 45 -22.89 7.96 -14.02
C ALA A 45 -22.54 9.11 -13.06
N GLY A 46 -22.17 8.81 -11.81
CA GLY A 46 -21.94 9.82 -10.78
C GLY A 46 -20.98 10.88 -11.29
N SER A 47 -21.28 12.15 -11.02
CA SER A 47 -20.36 13.24 -11.34
C SER A 47 -19.06 13.07 -10.57
N LEU A 48 -17.91 13.13 -11.27
CA LEU A 48 -16.57 13.11 -10.65
C LEU A 48 -16.06 14.53 -10.34
N ALA A 49 -16.94 15.54 -10.39
CA ALA A 49 -16.60 16.89 -9.99
C ALA A 49 -16.51 16.99 -8.45
N PHE A 50 -15.43 17.59 -7.97
CA PHE A 50 -15.29 17.94 -6.56
C PHE A 50 -16.16 19.16 -6.23
N ASP A 51 -16.94 19.07 -5.16
CA ASP A 51 -17.71 20.19 -4.64
C ASP A 51 -16.90 20.92 -3.56
N PRO A 52 -16.34 22.10 -3.86
CA PRO A 52 -15.49 22.82 -2.91
C PRO A 52 -16.26 23.35 -1.68
N ASP A 53 -17.58 23.46 -1.75
CA ASP A 53 -18.41 24.01 -0.68
C ASP A 53 -18.97 22.94 0.26
N ALA A 54 -18.84 21.65 -0.07
CA ALA A 54 -19.40 20.53 0.70
C ALA A 54 -18.48 20.08 1.87
N TYR A 55 -17.88 21.00 2.61
CA TYR A 55 -17.00 20.67 3.73
C TYR A 55 -17.65 20.93 5.10
N THR A 56 -17.05 20.32 6.12
CA THR A 56 -17.25 20.68 7.53
C THR A 56 -15.96 21.30 8.06
N GLU A 57 -16.03 22.44 8.71
CA GLU A 57 -14.90 23.03 9.41
C GLU A 57 -14.69 22.32 10.74
N LEU A 58 -13.48 21.82 10.97
CA LEU A 58 -13.08 21.07 12.17
C LEU A 58 -11.79 21.67 12.75
N THR A 59 -11.58 21.44 14.05
CA THR A 59 -10.33 21.81 14.74
C THR A 59 -9.75 20.59 15.45
N THR A 60 -8.44 20.45 15.40
CA THR A 60 -7.71 19.40 16.11
C THR A 60 -6.43 19.96 16.73
N THR A 61 -5.93 19.30 17.77
CA THR A 61 -4.59 19.57 18.33
C THR A 61 -3.62 18.53 17.84
N VAL A 62 -2.49 18.95 17.30
CA VAL A 62 -1.42 18.08 16.81
C VAL A 62 -0.19 18.31 17.65
N THR A 63 0.34 17.26 18.28
CA THR A 63 1.64 17.29 18.94
C THR A 63 2.73 16.95 17.94
N ASP A 64 3.66 17.85 17.71
CA ASP A 64 4.79 17.61 16.81
C ASP A 64 5.85 16.68 17.45
N THR A 65 6.90 16.37 16.70
CA THR A 65 7.97 15.47 17.17
C THR A 65 8.90 16.08 18.21
N ALA A 66 8.83 17.40 18.40
CA ALA A 66 9.53 18.12 19.47
C ALA A 66 8.68 18.23 20.75
N GLY A 67 7.42 17.79 20.71
CA GLY A 67 6.48 17.85 21.81
C GLY A 67 5.69 19.18 21.90
N ALA A 68 5.78 20.04 20.89
CA ALA A 68 4.95 21.24 20.82
C ALA A 68 3.55 20.90 20.30
N GLU A 69 2.53 21.54 20.88
CA GLU A 69 1.15 21.40 20.46
C GLU A 69 0.77 22.51 19.48
N HIS A 70 0.13 22.14 18.38
CA HIS A 70 -0.39 23.04 17.36
C HIS A 70 -1.91 22.90 17.27
N ALA A 71 -2.62 24.01 17.38
CA ALA A 71 -4.05 24.07 17.10
C ALA A 71 -4.26 24.25 15.58
N VAL A 72 -4.93 23.29 14.94
CA VAL A 72 -5.15 23.31 13.48
C VAL A 72 -6.63 23.32 13.18
N THR A 73 -7.12 24.40 12.53
CA THR A 73 -8.44 24.45 11.92
C THR A 73 -8.33 24.02 10.46
N TYR A 74 -9.23 23.15 10.01
CA TYR A 74 -9.19 22.59 8.67
C TYR A 74 -10.58 22.34 8.09
N HIS A 75 -10.72 22.40 6.77
CA HIS A 75 -11.89 21.97 6.05
C HIS A 75 -11.81 20.48 5.78
N PHE A 76 -12.89 19.75 6.05
CA PHE A 76 -12.99 18.30 5.95
C PHE A 76 -14.11 17.90 5.00
N TRP A 77 -13.76 17.33 3.85
CA TRP A 77 -14.71 16.68 2.94
C TRP A 77 -14.72 15.21 3.20
N LYS A 78 -15.91 14.64 3.35
CA LYS A 78 -16.10 13.25 3.79
C LYS A 78 -16.69 12.37 2.71
N ALA A 79 -16.18 11.14 2.58
CA ALA A 79 -16.78 10.05 1.81
C ALA A 79 -17.12 10.40 0.35
N ILE A 80 -16.22 11.12 -0.32
CA ILE A 80 -16.36 11.49 -1.72
C ILE A 80 -16.11 10.27 -2.59
N THR A 81 -17.10 9.82 -3.35
CA THR A 81 -16.93 8.71 -4.29
C THR A 81 -16.02 9.13 -5.45
N TYR A 82 -14.93 8.41 -5.68
CA TYR A 82 -13.89 8.78 -6.64
C TYR A 82 -13.97 8.06 -7.99
N VAL A 83 -15.02 7.24 -8.22
CA VAL A 83 -15.30 6.55 -9.49
C VAL A 83 -16.74 6.74 -9.89
N ALA A 84 -17.02 6.80 -11.18
CA ALA A 84 -18.38 7.01 -11.69
C ALA A 84 -19.28 5.75 -11.57
N LYS A 85 -18.67 4.57 -11.48
CA LYS A 85 -19.35 3.27 -11.39
C LYS A 85 -18.79 2.47 -10.20
N PRO A 86 -19.06 2.90 -8.95
CA PRO A 86 -18.53 2.18 -7.80
C PRO A 86 -19.13 0.77 -7.70
N VAL A 87 -18.28 -0.22 -7.46
CA VAL A 87 -18.71 -1.56 -7.06
C VAL A 87 -19.26 -1.52 -5.63
N ASP A 88 -18.60 -0.73 -4.76
CA ASP A 88 -19.03 -0.45 -3.40
C ASP A 88 -18.51 0.93 -2.96
N ALA A 89 -19.42 1.92 -2.92
CA ALA A 89 -19.07 3.29 -2.55
C ALA A 89 -18.55 3.43 -1.12
N THR A 90 -18.86 2.49 -0.22
CA THR A 90 -18.34 2.47 1.15
C THR A 90 -16.81 2.39 1.18
N TYR A 91 -16.23 1.65 0.25
CA TYR A 91 -14.79 1.45 0.13
C TYR A 91 -14.17 2.30 -0.99
N GLN A 92 -14.96 2.66 -2.02
CA GLN A 92 -14.49 3.45 -3.16
C GLN A 92 -14.82 4.94 -2.97
N SER A 93 -14.49 5.45 -1.79
CA SER A 93 -14.61 6.85 -1.40
C SER A 93 -13.32 7.34 -0.74
N LEU A 94 -13.13 8.66 -0.70
CA LEU A 94 -11.99 9.31 -0.07
C LEU A 94 -12.43 10.49 0.80
N ASN A 95 -11.60 10.85 1.78
CA ASN A 95 -11.72 12.08 2.54
C ASN A 95 -10.61 13.05 2.12
N VAL A 96 -10.90 14.35 2.20
CA VAL A 96 -9.93 15.42 1.98
C VAL A 96 -9.88 16.31 3.20
N SER A 97 -8.70 16.61 3.72
CA SER A 97 -8.47 17.54 4.81
C SER A 97 -7.53 18.65 4.35
N VAL A 98 -7.95 19.90 4.48
CA VAL A 98 -7.20 21.08 4.03
C VAL A 98 -7.04 22.04 5.20
N PRO A 99 -5.83 22.32 5.69
CA PRO A 99 -5.61 23.27 6.77
C PRO A 99 -5.90 24.68 6.30
N VAL A 100 -6.63 25.45 7.12
CA VAL A 100 -6.97 26.86 6.85
C VAL A 100 -6.39 27.80 7.90
N GLU A 101 -6.11 27.30 9.12
CA GLU A 101 -5.46 28.07 10.18
C GLU A 101 -4.58 27.14 11.05
N ILE A 102 -3.38 27.61 11.39
CA ILE A 102 -2.47 26.92 12.31
C ILE A 102 -2.03 27.94 13.37
N ASP A 103 -2.26 27.65 14.65
CA ASP A 103 -1.92 28.50 15.80
C ASP A 103 -2.42 29.95 15.64
N GLY A 104 -3.66 30.11 15.16
CA GLY A 104 -4.27 31.41 14.91
C GLY A 104 -3.74 32.16 13.67
N THR A 105 -2.89 31.51 12.87
CA THR A 105 -2.36 32.06 11.62
C THR A 105 -3.01 31.39 10.41
N ALA A 106 -3.62 32.18 9.53
CA ALA A 106 -4.22 31.66 8.29
C ALA A 106 -3.18 30.99 7.39
N VAL A 107 -3.56 29.88 6.79
CA VAL A 107 -2.72 29.07 5.89
C VAL A 107 -3.31 29.07 4.49
N ASP A 108 -2.46 29.27 3.49
CA ASP A 108 -2.78 29.05 2.08
C ASP A 108 -2.21 27.70 1.62
N ALA A 109 -3.07 26.70 1.56
CA ALA A 109 -2.70 25.34 1.12
C ALA A 109 -2.86 25.12 -0.40
N SER A 110 -3.18 26.15 -1.20
CA SER A 110 -3.49 26.03 -2.64
C SER A 110 -2.36 25.40 -3.47
N ASN A 111 -1.12 25.55 -3.03
CA ASN A 111 0.07 24.99 -3.67
C ASN A 111 0.85 24.01 -2.75
N ALA A 112 0.21 23.53 -1.68
CA ALA A 112 0.82 22.58 -0.76
C ALA A 112 0.93 21.19 -1.38
N PRO A 113 1.92 20.37 -1.01
CA PRO A 113 1.94 18.97 -1.36
C PRO A 113 0.68 18.26 -0.85
N ILE A 114 0.28 17.20 -1.53
CA ILE A 114 -0.84 16.33 -1.11
C ILE A 114 -0.27 15.06 -0.54
N LEU A 115 -0.46 14.81 0.76
CA LEU A 115 -0.21 13.51 1.36
C LEU A 115 -1.39 12.58 1.07
N PHE A 116 -1.17 11.54 0.28
CA PHE A 116 -2.14 10.51 -0.07
C PHE A 116 -1.90 9.28 0.80
N ALA A 117 -2.60 9.22 1.94
CA ALA A 117 -2.35 8.25 3.00
C ALA A 117 -3.38 7.12 2.96
N ASN A 118 -3.01 5.94 2.47
CA ASN A 118 -3.85 4.76 2.52
C ASN A 118 -3.71 4.00 3.84
N SER A 119 -4.83 3.49 4.36
CA SER A 119 -4.91 2.73 5.61
C SER A 119 -5.15 1.22 5.39
N VAL A 120 -4.84 0.69 4.22
CA VAL A 120 -5.01 -0.73 3.93
C VAL A 120 -4.03 -1.56 4.76
N GLY A 121 -4.54 -2.48 5.58
CA GLY A 121 -3.77 -3.44 6.37
C GLY A 121 -4.11 -4.87 5.98
N GLY A 122 -3.11 -5.74 5.78
CA GLY A 122 -3.31 -7.15 5.43
C GLY A 122 -4.14 -7.38 4.16
N TYR A 123 -4.17 -6.43 3.23
CA TYR A 123 -5.05 -6.41 2.05
C TYR A 123 -6.55 -6.53 2.39
N MET A 124 -6.92 -6.15 3.61
CA MET A 124 -8.30 -6.09 4.08
C MET A 124 -8.98 -4.83 3.53
N PRO A 125 -10.33 -4.80 3.46
CA PRO A 125 -11.06 -3.60 3.09
C PRO A 125 -10.72 -2.43 4.02
N SER A 126 -10.55 -1.25 3.46
CA SER A 126 -10.35 -0.01 4.20
C SER A 126 -11.43 1.00 3.83
N SER A 127 -12.21 1.45 4.79
CA SER A 127 -13.28 2.43 4.60
C SER A 127 -12.98 3.73 5.33
N VAL A 128 -13.29 4.85 4.69
CA VAL A 128 -13.25 6.18 5.28
C VAL A 128 -14.65 6.80 5.43
N ALA A 129 -15.69 6.04 5.07
CA ALA A 129 -17.07 6.52 5.00
C ALA A 129 -17.62 6.98 6.37
N ASP A 130 -17.17 6.37 7.47
CA ASP A 130 -17.62 6.72 8.83
C ASP A 130 -16.67 7.66 9.57
N ALA A 131 -15.60 8.15 8.91
CA ALA A 131 -14.66 9.07 9.54
C ALA A 131 -15.35 10.35 10.03
N THR A 132 -14.93 10.84 11.20
CA THR A 132 -15.43 12.08 11.81
C THR A 132 -14.42 13.23 11.73
N GLY A 133 -13.28 13.00 11.07
CA GLY A 133 -12.19 13.93 10.90
C GLY A 133 -10.95 13.20 10.35
N ILE A 134 -9.86 13.93 10.26
CA ILE A 134 -8.56 13.41 9.77
C ILE A 134 -8.04 12.27 10.65
N GLY A 135 -7.50 11.20 10.03
CA GLY A 135 -6.96 10.04 10.74
C GLY A 135 -7.99 9.12 11.38
N ALA A 136 -9.30 9.42 11.26
CA ALA A 136 -10.38 8.63 11.85
C ALA A 136 -10.86 7.49 10.92
N GLY A 137 -10.39 7.45 9.69
CA GLY A 137 -10.60 6.34 8.75
C GLY A 137 -9.57 5.23 9.00
N GLY A 138 -9.97 3.99 8.93
CA GLY A 138 -9.05 2.90 9.16
C GLY A 138 -9.70 1.54 8.95
N MET A 139 -8.99 0.46 9.27
CA MET A 139 -9.47 -0.91 9.12
C MET A 139 -10.91 -1.02 9.61
N GLY A 140 -11.83 -1.11 8.68
CA GLY A 140 -13.26 -1.17 8.92
C GLY A 140 -13.53 -2.32 9.89
N GLY A 141 -14.03 -1.99 11.06
CA GLY A 141 -14.48 -2.92 12.06
C GLY A 141 -15.65 -3.76 11.56
N GLY A 142 -15.38 -4.71 10.71
CA GLY A 142 -16.25 -5.82 10.39
C GLY A 142 -16.19 -6.90 11.46
N MET A 143 -16.22 -6.54 12.74
CA MET A 143 -16.53 -7.48 13.84
C MET A 143 -18.01 -7.43 14.16
N GLY A 144 -18.85 -7.77 13.19
CA GLY A 144 -20.30 -7.85 13.33
C GLY A 144 -20.93 -8.90 12.41
N GLY A 145 -20.25 -10.01 12.16
CA GLY A 145 -20.79 -11.16 11.46
C GLY A 145 -20.17 -12.40 12.05
N GLY A 146 -21.00 -13.22 12.75
CA GLY A 146 -20.55 -14.44 13.42
C GLY A 146 -19.69 -15.32 12.51
N ALA A 147 -18.48 -15.61 12.94
CA ALA A 147 -17.65 -16.64 12.35
C ALA A 147 -18.41 -17.96 12.43
N PRO A 148 -18.46 -18.77 11.35
CA PRO A 148 -18.91 -20.14 11.46
C PRO A 148 -17.98 -20.87 12.42
N SER A 149 -18.54 -21.41 13.50
CA SER A 149 -17.85 -22.29 14.42
C SER A 149 -17.39 -23.53 13.66
N GLY A 150 -16.08 -23.66 13.41
CA GLY A 150 -15.52 -24.85 12.79
C GLY A 150 -14.18 -24.75 12.09
N ALA A 151 -13.57 -23.57 11.98
CA ALA A 151 -12.20 -23.48 11.48
C ALA A 151 -11.21 -23.41 12.66
N PRO A 152 -10.06 -24.14 12.64
CA PRO A 152 -9.05 -23.97 13.65
C PRO A 152 -8.55 -22.54 13.57
N SER A 153 -8.65 -21.86 14.69
CA SER A 153 -8.15 -20.50 14.92
C SER A 153 -6.65 -20.47 14.60
N ALA A 154 -6.29 -20.10 13.38
CA ALA A 154 -4.98 -19.52 13.16
C ALA A 154 -4.99 -18.25 14.01
N SER A 155 -4.19 -18.23 15.06
CA SER A 155 -4.06 -17.10 15.98
C SER A 155 -3.72 -15.85 15.16
N ALA A 156 -4.75 -15.10 14.80
CA ALA A 156 -4.62 -13.68 14.60
C ALA A 156 -4.08 -13.20 15.96
N SER A 157 -2.78 -12.97 16.05
CA SER A 157 -2.24 -12.15 17.11
C SER A 157 -3.05 -10.88 17.05
N ALA A 158 -3.93 -10.73 18.04
CA ALA A 158 -4.64 -9.50 18.26
C ALA A 158 -3.54 -8.43 18.41
N SER A 159 -3.35 -7.68 17.34
CA SER A 159 -2.76 -6.35 17.46
C SER A 159 -3.73 -5.65 18.40
N ALA A 160 -3.23 -5.28 19.57
CA ALA A 160 -4.01 -4.52 20.54
C ALA A 160 -4.66 -3.35 19.80
N PRO A 161 -5.94 -3.03 20.08
CA PRO A 161 -6.58 -1.86 19.49
C PRO A 161 -5.75 -0.65 19.91
N GLY A 162 -5.15 0.04 18.92
CA GLY A 162 -4.34 1.23 19.15
C GLY A 162 -2.92 1.24 18.57
N ALA A 163 -2.53 0.29 17.72
CA ALA A 163 -1.19 0.30 17.11
C ALA A 163 -1.03 1.26 15.92
N ASN A 164 -1.72 2.40 15.93
CA ASN A 164 -1.28 3.60 15.21
C ASN A 164 -0.50 4.56 16.14
N GLY A 165 -0.18 4.11 17.33
CA GLY A 165 0.60 4.84 18.30
C GLY A 165 2.06 4.45 18.20
N ASN A 166 2.87 5.27 17.57
CA ASN A 166 4.32 5.23 17.69
C ASN A 166 4.69 5.60 19.13
N THR A 167 4.97 4.61 19.97
CA THR A 167 5.49 4.87 21.30
C THR A 167 7.01 4.99 21.22
N ASN A 168 7.53 6.20 21.25
CA ASN A 168 8.92 6.43 21.56
C ASN A 168 9.22 6.00 23.01
N ALA A 169 10.45 5.57 23.28
CA ALA A 169 10.94 5.21 24.60
C ALA A 169 10.85 6.34 25.67
N THR A 170 10.27 7.49 25.33
CA THR A 170 10.02 8.65 26.17
C THR A 170 8.55 8.92 26.47
N GLY A 171 7.64 7.94 26.23
CA GLY A 171 6.32 7.92 26.86
C GLY A 171 5.24 8.85 26.28
N GLY A 172 5.44 9.51 25.13
CA GLY A 172 4.43 10.28 24.43
C GLY A 172 3.95 9.56 23.15
N ALA A 173 2.64 9.49 22.90
CA ALA A 173 2.12 9.06 21.61
C ALA A 173 2.46 10.13 20.56
N LEU A 174 3.27 9.78 19.53
CA LEU A 174 3.53 10.70 18.41
C LEU A 174 2.29 10.79 17.53
N SER A 175 2.04 11.99 16.99
CA SER A 175 0.97 12.20 16.01
C SER A 175 1.24 11.38 14.74
N SER A 176 0.16 10.95 14.07
CA SER A 176 0.25 10.21 12.80
C SER A 176 0.85 11.09 11.69
N ASN A 177 1.36 10.46 10.63
CA ASN A 177 1.86 11.19 9.45
C ASN A 177 0.80 12.16 8.89
N GLN A 178 -0.49 11.79 8.94
CA GLN A 178 -1.60 12.62 8.46
C GLN A 178 -1.72 13.91 9.30
N LEU A 179 -1.72 13.77 10.62
CA LEU A 179 -1.82 14.92 11.53
C LEU A 179 -0.59 15.83 11.42
N LEU A 180 0.60 15.25 11.36
CA LEU A 180 1.83 16.04 11.18
C LEU A 180 1.87 16.77 9.83
N ALA A 181 1.38 16.12 8.76
CA ALA A 181 1.26 16.75 7.44
C ALA A 181 0.27 17.92 7.47
N LEU A 182 -0.89 17.74 8.13
CA LEU A 182 -1.88 18.81 8.29
C LEU A 182 -1.30 19.99 9.06
N ALA A 183 -0.59 19.74 10.17
CA ALA A 183 0.08 20.78 10.97
C ALA A 183 1.25 21.45 10.21
N ALA A 184 1.84 20.77 9.22
CA ALA A 184 2.84 21.33 8.32
C ALA A 184 2.23 22.15 7.17
N GLY A 185 0.90 22.29 7.11
CA GLY A 185 0.19 23.04 6.07
C GLY A 185 -0.07 22.23 4.79
N TYR A 186 0.07 20.89 4.81
CA TYR A 186 -0.16 20.04 3.64
C TYR A 186 -1.63 19.64 3.54
N VAL A 187 -2.10 19.40 2.32
CA VAL A 187 -3.39 18.76 2.08
C VAL A 187 -3.25 17.27 2.35
N VAL A 188 -4.25 16.66 2.99
CA VAL A 188 -4.27 15.22 3.27
C VAL A 188 -5.47 14.59 2.59
N VAL A 189 -5.21 13.56 1.79
CA VAL A 189 -6.22 12.72 1.14
C VAL A 189 -6.13 11.31 1.71
N GLU A 190 -7.22 10.81 2.23
CA GLU A 190 -7.33 9.48 2.82
C GLU A 190 -8.30 8.63 1.99
N PRO A 191 -7.82 7.78 1.08
CA PRO A 191 -8.68 6.91 0.29
C PRO A 191 -9.07 5.66 1.04
N GLY A 192 -10.32 5.22 0.85
CA GLY A 192 -10.72 3.84 1.06
C GLY A 192 -10.31 2.97 -0.12
N ALA A 193 -10.35 1.66 0.07
CA ALA A 193 -10.13 0.68 -0.98
C ALA A 193 -10.83 -0.64 -0.66
N ARG A 194 -11.29 -1.36 -1.69
CA ARG A 194 -11.78 -2.72 -1.55
C ARG A 194 -10.67 -3.65 -1.07
N GLY A 195 -11.02 -4.78 -0.48
CA GLY A 195 -10.07 -5.76 0.01
C GLY A 195 -10.58 -7.19 -0.05
N ARG A 196 -9.68 -8.13 0.14
CA ARG A 196 -9.80 -9.58 -0.14
C ARG A 196 -10.96 -10.30 0.55
N THR A 197 -11.61 -9.74 1.53
CA THR A 197 -12.70 -10.39 2.28
C THR A 197 -14.09 -9.92 1.87
N LEU A 198 -14.19 -8.92 1.00
CA LEU A 198 -15.47 -8.40 0.54
C LEU A 198 -16.19 -9.43 -0.34
N LYS A 199 -17.47 -9.68 -0.01
CA LYS A 199 -18.31 -10.65 -0.66
C LYS A 199 -19.66 -10.05 -0.99
N ASN A 200 -20.14 -10.24 -2.21
CA ASN A 200 -21.48 -9.81 -2.63
C ASN A 200 -22.58 -10.82 -2.16
N SER A 201 -23.83 -10.50 -2.43
CA SER A 201 -24.98 -11.35 -2.07
C SER A 201 -24.99 -12.72 -2.77
N ALA A 202 -24.30 -12.87 -3.90
CA ALA A 202 -24.12 -14.15 -4.61
C ALA A 202 -22.98 -14.99 -3.99
N GLY A 203 -22.27 -14.45 -3.02
CA GLY A 203 -21.14 -15.11 -2.37
C GLY A 203 -19.81 -14.94 -3.11
N GLU A 204 -19.73 -14.06 -4.10
CA GLU A 204 -18.53 -13.83 -4.89
C GLU A 204 -17.63 -12.76 -4.25
N TYR A 205 -16.33 -13.00 -4.26
CA TYR A 205 -15.32 -12.07 -3.73
C TYR A 205 -14.99 -11.01 -4.77
N TYR A 206 -15.25 -9.73 -4.46
CA TYR A 206 -15.10 -8.60 -5.40
C TYR A 206 -13.98 -7.60 -5.01
N GLY A 207 -13.26 -7.88 -3.94
CA GLY A 207 -12.15 -7.04 -3.46
C GLY A 207 -10.79 -7.73 -3.46
N VAL A 208 -10.68 -8.90 -4.14
CA VAL A 208 -9.41 -9.62 -4.34
C VAL A 208 -8.50 -8.92 -5.36
N ALA A 209 -7.26 -9.34 -5.49
CA ALA A 209 -6.31 -8.77 -6.45
C ALA A 209 -6.92 -8.66 -7.86
N PRO A 210 -6.73 -7.52 -8.57
CA PRO A 210 -5.97 -6.33 -8.20
C PRO A 210 -6.83 -5.18 -7.62
N ALA A 211 -8.01 -5.46 -7.02
CA ALA A 211 -9.01 -4.45 -6.68
C ALA A 211 -8.46 -3.27 -5.87
N ALA A 212 -7.65 -3.53 -4.82
CA ALA A 212 -7.15 -2.49 -3.95
C ALA A 212 -6.24 -1.47 -4.67
N ILE A 213 -5.31 -1.95 -5.51
CA ILE A 213 -4.43 -1.03 -6.26
C ILE A 213 -5.20 -0.26 -7.34
N VAL A 214 -6.17 -0.89 -8.00
CA VAL A 214 -7.04 -0.22 -8.99
C VAL A 214 -7.84 0.89 -8.32
N ASP A 215 -8.39 0.66 -7.14
CA ASP A 215 -9.11 1.65 -6.34
C ASP A 215 -8.22 2.85 -5.98
N LEU A 216 -7.00 2.60 -5.48
CA LEU A 216 -6.06 3.68 -5.14
C LEU A 216 -5.62 4.47 -6.38
N LYS A 217 -5.40 3.82 -7.52
CA LYS A 217 -5.12 4.50 -8.80
C LYS A 217 -6.30 5.38 -9.24
N ALA A 218 -7.52 4.88 -9.14
CA ALA A 218 -8.72 5.64 -9.45
C ALA A 218 -8.87 6.86 -8.53
N ALA A 219 -8.56 6.72 -7.23
CA ALA A 219 -8.56 7.83 -6.28
C ALA A 219 -7.50 8.89 -6.63
N VAL A 220 -6.29 8.51 -7.04
CA VAL A 220 -5.26 9.46 -7.53
C VAL A 220 -5.75 10.19 -8.78
N ARG A 221 -6.35 9.46 -9.74
CA ARG A 221 -6.94 10.07 -10.95
C ARG A 221 -8.04 11.08 -10.61
N TYR A 222 -8.90 10.77 -9.63
CA TYR A 222 -9.93 11.70 -9.16
C TYR A 222 -9.33 12.99 -8.63
N VAL A 223 -8.33 12.90 -7.74
CA VAL A 223 -7.63 14.08 -7.20
C VAL A 223 -7.02 14.92 -8.33
N ARG A 224 -6.38 14.29 -9.29
CA ARG A 224 -5.72 14.97 -10.40
C ARG A 224 -6.70 15.60 -11.41
N ALA A 225 -7.82 14.93 -11.68
CA ALA A 225 -8.87 15.46 -12.56
C ALA A 225 -9.52 16.73 -11.99
N ASN A 226 -9.52 16.88 -10.66
CA ASN A 226 -10.04 18.05 -9.96
C ASN A 226 -8.95 19.09 -9.63
N LYS A 227 -7.88 19.15 -10.43
CA LYS A 227 -6.80 20.13 -10.30
C LYS A 227 -7.35 21.56 -10.32
N GLY A 228 -6.95 22.37 -9.34
CA GLY A 228 -7.39 23.76 -9.17
C GLY A 228 -8.78 23.92 -8.52
N VAL A 229 -9.47 22.82 -8.23
CA VAL A 229 -10.72 22.79 -7.43
C VAL A 229 -10.45 22.16 -6.07
N ILE A 230 -9.82 20.98 -6.04
CA ILE A 230 -9.23 20.45 -4.80
C ILE A 230 -8.01 21.32 -4.46
N PRO A 231 -7.94 21.91 -3.26
CA PRO A 231 -6.75 22.62 -2.81
C PRO A 231 -5.53 21.70 -2.77
N GLY A 232 -4.35 22.28 -3.01
CA GLY A 232 -3.09 21.55 -3.06
C GLY A 232 -2.55 21.39 -4.49
N ASP A 233 -1.27 21.04 -4.56
CA ASP A 233 -0.57 20.78 -5.82
C ASP A 233 -0.76 19.31 -6.22
N THR A 234 -1.71 19.05 -7.12
CA THR A 234 -2.01 17.70 -7.62
C THR A 234 -0.87 17.08 -8.43
N ASP A 235 0.16 17.84 -8.80
CA ASP A 235 1.38 17.30 -9.42
C ASP A 235 2.40 16.85 -8.37
N ARG A 236 2.15 17.12 -7.08
CA ARG A 236 2.99 16.73 -5.93
C ARG A 236 2.25 15.83 -4.96
N ILE A 237 1.63 14.77 -5.47
CA ILE A 237 1.01 13.73 -4.66
C ILE A 237 2.09 12.81 -4.10
N VAL A 238 2.12 12.66 -2.78
CA VAL A 238 3.05 11.78 -2.04
C VAL A 238 2.24 10.67 -1.38
N SER A 239 2.43 9.43 -1.79
CA SER A 239 1.75 8.32 -1.14
C SER A 239 2.38 7.95 0.21
N ALA A 240 1.56 7.45 1.13
CA ALA A 240 2.02 6.86 2.39
C ALA A 240 1.19 5.64 2.74
N GLY A 241 1.85 4.60 3.26
CA GLY A 241 1.18 3.38 3.70
C GLY A 241 2.11 2.43 4.43
N THR A 242 1.52 1.54 5.24
CA THR A 242 2.24 0.59 6.11
C THR A 242 1.80 -0.84 5.79
N SER A 243 2.71 -1.82 5.83
CA SER A 243 2.40 -3.24 5.61
C SER A 243 1.85 -3.50 4.20
N ALA A 244 0.65 -4.04 4.05
CA ALA A 244 -0.04 -4.12 2.76
C ALA A 244 -0.26 -2.72 2.15
N GLY A 245 -0.56 -1.70 2.97
CA GLY A 245 -0.61 -0.30 2.53
C GLY A 245 0.74 0.21 2.04
N GLY A 246 1.84 -0.21 2.66
CA GLY A 246 3.20 0.06 2.20
C GLY A 246 3.51 -0.61 0.86
N ALA A 247 3.04 -1.84 0.68
CA ALA A 247 3.09 -2.55 -0.60
C ALA A 247 2.33 -1.79 -1.70
N LEU A 248 1.08 -1.37 -1.40
CA LEU A 248 0.25 -0.60 -2.32
C LEU A 248 0.84 0.78 -2.63
N SER A 249 1.42 1.47 -1.63
CA SER A 249 2.17 2.73 -1.87
C SER A 249 3.37 2.50 -2.79
N SER A 250 4.15 1.44 -2.56
CA SER A 250 5.27 1.07 -3.44
C SER A 250 4.80 0.74 -4.87
N LEU A 251 3.65 0.09 -4.97
CA LEU A 251 3.08 -0.28 -6.27
C LEU A 251 2.50 0.95 -7.01
N LEU A 252 1.82 1.89 -6.32
CA LEU A 252 1.44 3.18 -6.87
C LEU A 252 2.67 3.91 -7.42
N GLY A 253 3.73 3.99 -6.61
CA GLY A 253 4.98 4.63 -7.01
C GLY A 253 5.65 3.96 -8.20
N ALA A 254 5.60 2.64 -8.32
CA ALA A 254 6.27 1.91 -9.39
C ALA A 254 5.47 1.90 -10.70
N SER A 255 4.13 1.87 -10.63
CA SER A 255 3.26 1.53 -11.77
C SER A 255 2.45 2.70 -12.35
N GLY A 256 2.82 3.95 -12.07
CA GLY A 256 2.11 5.13 -12.56
C GLY A 256 1.85 5.08 -14.07
N ASP A 257 0.61 5.34 -14.48
CA ASP A 257 0.13 5.33 -15.87
C ASP A 257 0.38 4.03 -16.65
N SER A 258 0.57 2.91 -15.95
CA SER A 258 0.76 1.63 -16.62
C SER A 258 -0.52 1.17 -17.33
N PRO A 259 -0.44 0.84 -18.63
CA PRO A 259 -1.61 0.40 -19.40
C PRO A 259 -2.18 -0.94 -18.93
N LEU A 260 -1.48 -1.68 -18.08
CA LEU A 260 -1.98 -2.94 -17.52
C LEU A 260 -3.22 -2.78 -16.65
N TYR A 261 -3.48 -1.58 -16.13
CA TYR A 261 -4.67 -1.29 -15.32
C TYR A 261 -5.80 -0.61 -16.08
N ALA A 262 -5.62 -0.34 -17.39
CA ALA A 262 -6.54 0.49 -18.16
C ALA A 262 -7.97 -0.09 -18.19
N GLU A 263 -8.13 -1.38 -18.43
CA GLU A 263 -9.43 -2.05 -18.50
C GLU A 263 -10.16 -1.98 -17.14
N TYR A 264 -9.46 -2.26 -16.04
CA TYR A 264 -10.03 -2.19 -14.69
C TYR A 264 -10.48 -0.78 -14.31
N LEU A 265 -9.70 0.24 -14.70
CA LEU A 265 -10.02 1.65 -14.43
C LEU A 265 -11.19 2.12 -15.26
N GLU A 266 -11.32 1.67 -16.52
CA GLU A 266 -12.45 1.95 -17.41
C GLU A 266 -13.75 1.30 -16.88
N GLU A 267 -13.69 0.07 -16.38
CA GLU A 267 -14.83 -0.62 -15.78
C GLU A 267 -15.41 0.17 -14.60
N LEU A 268 -14.55 0.75 -13.75
CA LEU A 268 -14.96 1.60 -12.62
C LEU A 268 -15.42 3.00 -13.05
N GLY A 269 -15.22 3.39 -14.31
CA GLY A 269 -15.42 4.76 -14.74
C GLY A 269 -14.51 5.74 -13.97
N ALA A 270 -13.24 5.37 -13.81
CA ALA A 270 -12.24 6.25 -13.21
C ALA A 270 -12.04 7.51 -14.08
N ALA A 271 -11.65 8.61 -13.46
CA ALA A 271 -11.39 9.87 -14.17
C ALA A 271 -10.30 9.70 -15.23
N ASP A 272 -10.46 10.39 -16.37
CA ASP A 272 -9.45 10.44 -17.42
C ASP A 272 -8.31 11.41 -17.02
N ALA A 273 -7.42 10.91 -16.20
CA ALA A 273 -6.26 11.63 -15.68
C ALA A 273 -5.13 10.65 -15.37
N SER A 274 -3.92 11.16 -15.17
CA SER A 274 -2.76 10.36 -14.77
C SER A 274 -2.90 9.83 -13.34
N ASP A 275 -2.48 8.60 -13.09
CA ASP A 275 -2.30 8.03 -11.74
C ASP A 275 -0.83 7.97 -11.30
N ALA A 276 0.10 8.54 -12.06
CA ALA A 276 1.49 8.67 -11.66
C ALA A 276 1.61 9.62 -10.45
N ILE A 277 2.34 9.21 -9.41
CA ILE A 277 2.56 10.02 -8.20
C ILE A 277 3.98 10.57 -8.16
N PHE A 278 4.16 11.68 -7.44
CA PHE A 278 5.43 12.39 -7.35
C PHE A 278 6.44 11.66 -6.47
N ALA A 279 6.02 11.23 -5.28
CA ALA A 279 6.88 10.59 -4.30
C ALA A 279 6.15 9.47 -3.55
N THR A 280 6.91 8.52 -3.02
CA THR A 280 6.40 7.30 -2.38
C THR A 280 6.95 7.16 -0.97
N GLY A 281 6.06 7.04 0.03
CA GLY A 281 6.37 6.64 1.39
C GLY A 281 5.86 5.23 1.68
N ALA A 282 6.75 4.31 2.01
CA ALA A 282 6.41 2.91 2.28
C ALA A 282 7.07 2.41 3.56
N TRP A 283 6.26 1.99 4.51
CA TRP A 283 6.71 1.34 5.75
C TRP A 283 6.45 -0.15 5.67
N CYS A 284 7.47 -0.95 5.98
CA CYS A 284 7.45 -2.41 6.04
C CYS A 284 6.59 -3.06 4.92
N PRO A 285 6.85 -2.75 3.63
CA PRO A 285 6.03 -3.23 2.53
C PRO A 285 6.05 -4.76 2.46
N ILE A 286 4.86 -5.39 2.49
CA ILE A 286 4.69 -6.83 2.27
C ILE A 286 4.22 -7.02 0.83
N THR A 287 5.16 -7.25 -0.05
CA THR A 287 4.93 -7.32 -1.50
C THR A 287 5.85 -8.34 -2.17
N ASP A 288 5.84 -8.43 -3.50
CA ASP A 288 6.55 -9.44 -4.28
C ASP A 288 6.15 -10.85 -3.84
N LEU A 289 4.83 -11.07 -3.74
CA LEU A 289 4.25 -12.26 -3.11
C LEU A 289 4.65 -13.56 -3.80
N GLU A 290 4.89 -13.53 -5.11
CA GLU A 290 5.40 -14.68 -5.88
C GLU A 290 6.73 -15.21 -5.31
N HIS A 291 7.58 -14.33 -4.79
CA HIS A 291 8.91 -14.66 -4.28
C HIS A 291 9.04 -14.50 -2.75
N ALA A 292 7.96 -14.09 -2.09
CA ALA A 292 7.96 -13.74 -0.67
C ALA A 292 8.30 -14.95 0.23
N ASP A 293 7.83 -16.14 -0.09
CA ASP A 293 8.14 -17.36 0.66
C ASP A 293 9.63 -17.67 0.63
N GLY A 294 10.25 -17.61 -0.55
CA GLY A 294 11.68 -17.82 -0.72
C GLY A 294 12.52 -16.77 0.01
N SER A 295 12.12 -15.50 -0.10
CA SER A 295 12.76 -14.37 0.57
C SER A 295 12.66 -14.50 2.09
N TYR A 296 11.50 -14.90 2.60
CA TYR A 296 11.27 -15.11 4.02
C TYR A 296 12.13 -16.25 4.56
N GLU A 297 12.18 -17.38 3.86
CA GLU A 297 13.00 -18.52 4.28
C GLU A 297 14.51 -18.24 4.17
N TRP A 298 14.94 -17.40 3.22
CA TRP A 298 16.33 -16.96 3.17
C TRP A 298 16.69 -16.14 4.43
N ASN A 299 15.80 -15.25 4.87
CA ASN A 299 16.03 -14.39 6.03
C ASN A 299 15.84 -15.15 7.36
N TRP A 300 14.69 -15.82 7.53
CA TRP A 300 14.24 -16.35 8.82
C TRP A 300 14.28 -17.88 8.91
N GLY A 301 14.67 -18.60 7.87
CA GLY A 301 14.57 -20.06 7.79
C GLY A 301 15.38 -20.81 8.85
N GLY A 302 16.41 -20.19 9.42
CA GLY A 302 17.21 -20.73 10.53
C GLY A 302 16.59 -20.50 11.92
N ASN A 303 15.65 -19.56 12.05
CA ASN A 303 15.05 -19.21 13.33
C ASN A 303 13.86 -20.11 13.66
N ALA A 304 13.72 -20.49 14.92
CA ALA A 304 12.56 -21.24 15.41
C ALA A 304 11.33 -20.32 15.56
N LEU A 305 10.14 -20.89 15.56
CA LEU A 305 8.91 -20.22 16.00
C LEU A 305 9.01 -19.84 17.49
N SER A 306 8.15 -18.95 17.96
CA SER A 306 8.07 -18.54 19.37
C SER A 306 7.81 -19.71 20.33
N THR A 307 7.26 -20.82 19.84
CA THR A 307 7.11 -22.08 20.59
C THR A 307 8.41 -22.86 20.75
N GLY A 308 9.51 -22.42 20.16
CA GLY A 308 10.78 -23.14 20.06
C GLY A 308 10.81 -24.22 18.97
N LYS A 309 9.69 -24.45 18.25
CA LYS A 309 9.61 -25.44 17.18
C LYS A 309 10.31 -24.93 15.91
N GLN A 310 11.19 -25.74 15.35
CA GLN A 310 11.73 -25.50 14.00
C GLN A 310 10.67 -25.81 12.94
N VAL A 311 10.60 -24.99 11.91
CA VAL A 311 9.80 -25.28 10.72
C VAL A 311 10.42 -26.40 9.90
N ASP A 312 9.68 -26.95 8.93
CA ASP A 312 10.20 -27.97 8.03
C ASP A 312 11.42 -27.45 7.25
N GLN A 313 12.59 -27.95 7.64
CA GLN A 313 13.87 -27.52 7.04
C GLN A 313 14.06 -28.02 5.60
N THR A 314 13.31 -29.04 5.15
CA THR A 314 13.32 -29.48 3.75
C THR A 314 12.62 -28.47 2.88
N VAL A 315 11.43 -28.04 3.30
CA VAL A 315 10.65 -26.96 2.65
C VAL A 315 11.43 -25.65 2.68
N SER A 316 11.93 -25.25 3.85
CA SER A 316 12.73 -24.03 4.02
C SER A 316 13.95 -23.99 3.09
N LYS A 317 14.68 -25.11 2.96
CA LYS A 317 15.85 -25.20 2.06
C LYS A 317 15.44 -25.09 0.60
N ALA A 318 14.33 -25.70 0.19
CA ALA A 318 13.83 -25.62 -1.18
C ALA A 318 13.45 -24.16 -1.54
N LEU A 319 12.74 -23.48 -0.65
CA LEU A 319 12.34 -22.07 -0.82
C LEU A 319 13.56 -21.13 -0.86
N ARG A 320 14.56 -21.36 0.00
CA ARG A 320 15.84 -20.61 -0.07
C ARG A 320 16.58 -20.78 -1.41
N SER A 321 16.48 -21.96 -2.01
CA SER A 321 17.07 -22.19 -3.36
C SER A 321 16.33 -21.37 -4.42
N GLN A 322 15.00 -21.29 -4.37
CA GLN A 322 14.20 -20.44 -5.26
C GLN A 322 14.55 -18.96 -5.09
N PHE A 323 14.70 -18.49 -3.85
CA PHE A 323 15.20 -17.13 -3.61
C PHE A 323 16.57 -16.88 -4.25
N ALA A 324 17.49 -17.84 -4.16
CA ALA A 324 18.83 -17.68 -4.73
C ALA A 324 18.78 -17.52 -6.26
N GLU A 325 17.90 -18.26 -6.94
CA GLU A 325 17.68 -18.16 -8.38
C GLU A 325 17.02 -16.82 -8.75
N TYR A 326 15.96 -16.46 -8.04
CA TYR A 326 15.25 -15.19 -8.21
C TYR A 326 16.18 -13.99 -8.03
N GLN A 327 16.89 -13.92 -6.90
CA GLN A 327 17.79 -12.81 -6.59
C GLN A 327 18.92 -12.66 -7.60
N ALA A 328 19.46 -13.77 -8.10
CA ALA A 328 20.46 -13.74 -9.15
C ALA A 328 19.89 -13.23 -10.49
N GLY A 329 18.63 -13.59 -10.78
CA GLY A 329 17.89 -13.15 -11.98
C GLY A 329 17.64 -11.65 -12.03
N LEU A 330 17.40 -11.01 -10.88
CA LEU A 330 17.15 -9.57 -10.77
C LEU A 330 18.34 -8.70 -11.17
N LYS A 331 19.58 -9.18 -11.04
CA LYS A 331 20.82 -8.46 -11.38
C LYS A 331 20.96 -7.08 -10.72
N LEU A 332 20.30 -6.85 -9.60
CA LEU A 332 20.33 -5.60 -8.87
C LEU A 332 21.73 -5.28 -8.38
N LYS A 333 22.05 -4.00 -8.32
CA LYS A 333 23.25 -3.48 -7.67
C LYS A 333 22.89 -2.89 -6.32
N GLY A 334 23.62 -3.28 -5.28
CA GLY A 334 23.44 -2.67 -3.96
C GLY A 334 23.83 -1.19 -3.97
N LEU A 335 23.21 -0.44 -3.06
CA LEU A 335 23.48 0.98 -2.88
C LEU A 335 24.96 1.24 -2.51
N ASN A 336 25.38 2.47 -2.66
CA ASN A 336 26.74 2.93 -2.29
C ASN A 336 27.88 2.10 -2.91
N GLY A 337 27.66 1.55 -4.11
CA GLY A 337 28.69 0.84 -4.86
C GLY A 337 28.98 -0.58 -4.36
N PHE A 338 28.08 -1.19 -3.59
CA PHE A 338 28.27 -2.54 -3.05
C PHE A 338 28.48 -3.62 -4.13
N GLY A 339 27.98 -3.40 -5.34
CA GLY A 339 28.09 -4.36 -6.45
C GLY A 339 26.83 -5.19 -6.65
N THR A 340 26.91 -6.24 -7.48
CA THR A 340 25.74 -7.06 -7.85
C THR A 340 25.29 -7.94 -6.68
N LEU A 341 24.01 -7.83 -6.32
CA LEU A 341 23.39 -8.57 -5.24
C LEU A 341 23.02 -10.00 -5.68
N ASN A 342 23.30 -10.95 -4.82
CA ASN A 342 22.88 -12.35 -4.95
C ASN A 342 22.77 -12.97 -3.53
N ALA A 343 22.16 -14.14 -3.42
CA ALA A 343 21.91 -14.78 -2.13
C ALA A 343 23.17 -15.06 -1.27
N ARG A 344 24.39 -15.03 -1.88
CA ARG A 344 25.64 -15.31 -1.16
C ARG A 344 26.28 -14.08 -0.52
N ASN A 345 25.90 -12.88 -0.96
CA ASN A 345 26.45 -11.61 -0.46
C ASN A 345 25.38 -10.67 0.11
N TYR A 346 24.13 -11.11 0.10
CA TYR A 346 23.01 -10.26 0.54
C TYR A 346 23.06 -10.00 2.06
N ASP A 347 23.49 -10.97 2.85
CA ASP A 347 23.72 -10.84 4.29
C ASP A 347 24.76 -9.74 4.59
N ALA A 348 25.89 -9.76 3.92
CA ALA A 348 26.91 -8.71 4.03
C ALA A 348 26.38 -7.34 3.58
N TYR A 349 25.55 -7.31 2.54
CA TYR A 349 24.89 -6.08 2.10
C TYR A 349 23.95 -5.52 3.18
N LEU A 350 23.03 -6.35 3.71
CA LEU A 350 22.10 -5.92 4.75
C LEU A 350 22.83 -5.43 6.00
N VAL A 351 23.86 -6.17 6.46
CA VAL A 351 24.65 -5.78 7.62
C VAL A 351 25.31 -4.43 7.40
N LYS A 352 26.02 -4.25 6.30
CA LYS A 352 26.83 -3.04 6.06
C LYS A 352 25.99 -1.82 5.65
N GLN A 353 24.96 -2.03 4.86
CA GLN A 353 24.16 -0.94 4.32
C GLN A 353 23.09 -0.46 5.30
N TYR A 354 22.52 -1.35 6.10
CA TYR A 354 21.33 -1.02 6.91
C TYR A 354 21.48 -1.34 8.39
N LEU A 355 21.92 -2.56 8.76
CA LEU A 355 21.84 -3.01 10.14
C LEU A 355 22.88 -2.35 11.05
N GLU A 356 24.16 -2.33 10.65
CA GLU A 356 25.21 -1.62 11.42
C GLU A 356 24.96 -0.10 11.47
N PRO A 357 24.57 0.60 10.38
CA PRO A 357 24.17 2.00 10.44
C PRO A 357 22.98 2.26 11.38
N SER A 358 21.95 1.43 11.32
CA SER A 358 20.76 1.54 12.19
C SER A 358 21.12 1.39 13.68
N ALA A 359 21.86 0.33 14.02
CA ALA A 359 22.37 0.12 15.36
C ALA A 359 23.29 1.27 15.84
N THR A 360 24.11 1.79 14.92
CA THR A 360 25.00 2.92 15.21
C THR A 360 24.21 4.17 15.57
N THR A 361 23.18 4.52 14.78
CA THR A 361 22.32 5.67 15.04
C THR A 361 21.60 5.52 16.38
N TYR A 362 21.01 4.34 16.62
CA TYR A 362 20.33 4.05 17.88
C TYR A 362 21.28 4.20 19.10
N LEU A 363 22.44 3.56 19.06
CA LEU A 363 23.40 3.59 20.15
C LEU A 363 24.00 4.98 20.38
N ALA A 364 24.21 5.74 19.32
CA ALA A 364 24.72 7.12 19.42
C ALA A 364 23.71 8.07 20.09
N ALA A 365 22.42 7.81 19.92
CA ALA A 365 21.35 8.60 20.53
C ALA A 365 21.16 8.31 22.04
N LEU A 366 21.68 7.20 22.56
CA LEU A 366 21.60 6.86 23.98
C LEU A 366 22.61 7.67 24.79
N SER A 367 22.25 7.97 26.06
CA SER A 367 23.24 8.41 27.04
C SER A 367 24.34 7.36 27.23
N ASP A 368 25.51 7.76 27.73
CA ASP A 368 26.65 6.83 27.94
C ASP A 368 26.22 5.64 28.82
N THR A 369 25.55 5.90 29.94
CA THR A 369 25.08 4.86 30.87
C THR A 369 24.04 3.92 30.20
N ALA A 370 23.11 4.48 29.45
CA ALA A 370 22.10 3.67 28.73
C ALA A 370 22.75 2.82 27.65
N ARG A 371 23.72 3.38 26.92
CA ARG A 371 24.47 2.65 25.89
C ARG A 371 25.31 1.51 26.49
N GLU A 372 26.02 1.76 27.61
CA GLU A 372 26.77 0.72 28.33
C GLU A 372 25.85 -0.40 28.82
N THR A 373 24.69 -0.07 29.37
CA THR A 373 23.68 -1.04 29.80
C THR A 373 23.18 -1.87 28.63
N TYR A 374 22.87 -1.22 27.51
CA TYR A 374 22.42 -1.90 26.31
C TYR A 374 23.48 -2.85 25.74
N LEU A 375 24.73 -2.41 25.65
CA LEU A 375 25.84 -3.22 25.14
C LEU A 375 26.18 -4.40 26.09
N ALA A 376 26.05 -4.21 27.41
CA ALA A 376 26.20 -5.31 28.36
C ALA A 376 25.14 -6.41 28.19
N ALA A 377 23.92 -6.03 27.82
CA ALA A 377 22.85 -6.97 27.50
C ALA A 377 22.94 -7.57 26.07
N ASN A 378 23.66 -6.91 25.16
CA ASN A 378 23.80 -7.27 23.76
C ASN A 378 25.27 -7.42 23.36
N THR A 379 25.97 -8.38 23.99
CA THR A 379 27.42 -8.57 23.91
C THR A 379 27.92 -8.95 22.50
N PHE A 380 27.03 -9.29 21.58
CA PHE A 380 27.36 -9.55 20.19
C PHE A 380 27.71 -8.27 19.41
N ILE A 381 27.33 -7.09 19.93
CA ILE A 381 27.60 -5.80 19.29
C ILE A 381 28.98 -5.30 19.73
N THR A 382 29.85 -5.11 18.78
CA THR A 382 31.11 -4.40 18.96
C THR A 382 30.87 -2.90 18.78
N TRP A 383 31.14 -2.07 19.82
CA TRP A 383 31.06 -0.62 19.71
C TRP A 383 32.48 -0.03 19.70
N LYS A 384 32.89 0.50 18.56
CA LYS A 384 34.24 1.06 18.40
C LYS A 384 34.20 2.31 17.53
N ASN A 385 34.86 3.38 18.00
CA ASN A 385 34.93 4.66 17.29
C ASN A 385 33.55 5.21 16.91
N GLY A 386 32.56 5.06 17.80
CA GLY A 386 31.20 5.53 17.57
C GLY A 386 30.41 4.72 16.49
N ARG A 387 30.79 3.46 16.24
CA ARG A 387 30.15 2.59 15.26
C ARG A 387 29.86 1.21 15.85
N ALA A 388 28.69 0.68 15.53
CA ALA A 388 28.32 -0.69 15.80
C ALA A 388 28.88 -1.64 14.75
N GLY A 389 29.22 -2.87 15.16
CA GLY A 389 29.63 -3.93 14.27
C GLY A 389 29.23 -5.30 14.81
N PHE A 390 28.70 -6.18 13.96
CA PHE A 390 28.30 -7.54 14.30
C PHE A 390 28.17 -8.40 13.04
N SER A 391 28.04 -9.72 13.21
CA SER A 391 27.80 -10.63 12.10
C SER A 391 26.30 -10.80 11.82
N TRP A 392 25.97 -11.26 10.61
CA TRP A 392 24.60 -11.65 10.25
C TRP A 392 24.04 -12.75 11.16
N ALA A 393 24.87 -13.73 11.54
CA ALA A 393 24.44 -14.82 12.42
C ALA A 393 24.09 -14.32 13.83
N ASP A 394 24.88 -13.39 14.36
CA ASP A 394 24.61 -12.74 15.67
C ASP A 394 23.33 -11.93 15.62
N PHE A 395 23.11 -11.19 14.52
CA PHE A 395 21.89 -10.43 14.30
C PHE A 395 20.65 -11.35 14.27
N LEU A 396 20.70 -12.47 13.55
CA LEU A 396 19.59 -13.44 13.52
C LEU A 396 19.30 -14.04 14.89
N THR A 397 20.34 -14.26 15.70
CA THR A 397 20.19 -14.71 17.09
C THR A 397 19.52 -13.64 17.95
N HIS A 398 19.93 -12.38 17.79
CA HIS A 398 19.36 -11.24 18.50
C HIS A 398 17.88 -10.99 18.18
N VAL A 399 17.51 -11.09 16.91
CA VAL A 399 16.09 -10.94 16.50
C VAL A 399 15.21 -12.02 17.13
N GLY A 400 15.72 -13.24 17.26
CA GLY A 400 15.04 -14.35 17.94
C GLY A 400 14.01 -15.06 17.05
N ALA A 401 12.82 -15.31 17.60
CA ALA A 401 11.81 -16.16 16.94
C ALA A 401 11.26 -15.57 15.65
N ARG A 402 11.10 -16.42 14.63
CA ARG A 402 10.30 -16.11 13.44
C ARG A 402 8.80 -16.12 13.79
N LYS A 403 8.01 -15.30 13.09
CA LYS A 403 6.56 -15.22 13.31
C LYS A 403 5.79 -16.23 12.49
N LYS A 404 6.08 -16.35 11.20
CA LYS A 404 5.30 -17.15 10.24
C LYS A 404 5.82 -18.59 10.12
N ASN A 405 4.93 -19.51 9.79
CA ASN A 405 5.24 -20.90 9.46
C ASN A 405 5.92 -21.00 8.07
N THR A 406 6.12 -22.20 7.54
CA THR A 406 6.66 -22.40 6.19
C THR A 406 5.73 -23.27 5.36
N PRO A 407 5.32 -22.83 4.14
CA PRO A 407 5.52 -21.50 3.54
C PRO A 407 4.84 -20.38 4.32
N ALA A 408 5.38 -19.16 4.22
CA ALA A 408 4.94 -18.02 5.03
C ALA A 408 3.73 -17.25 4.44
N PHE A 409 3.54 -17.33 3.12
CA PHE A 409 2.56 -16.54 2.36
C PHE A 409 1.63 -17.40 1.49
N ASP A 410 2.15 -18.39 0.76
CA ASP A 410 1.33 -19.36 0.03
C ASP A 410 1.31 -20.70 0.77
N ALA A 411 0.52 -20.75 1.86
CA ALA A 411 0.46 -21.93 2.73
C ALA A 411 -0.08 -23.14 1.99
N PHE A 412 0.51 -24.34 2.23
CA PHE A 412 0.11 -25.59 1.59
C PHE A 412 -1.33 -26.00 1.89
N ASP A 413 -1.88 -25.52 3.00
CA ASP A 413 -3.27 -25.73 3.43
C ASP A 413 -4.19 -24.53 3.11
N LEU A 414 -3.72 -23.57 2.34
CA LEU A 414 -4.44 -22.34 1.98
C LEU A 414 -4.84 -21.47 3.16
N SER A 415 -4.20 -21.62 4.33
CA SER A 415 -4.55 -20.89 5.55
C SER A 415 -3.94 -19.49 5.66
N ALA A 416 -2.97 -19.15 4.82
CA ALA A 416 -2.36 -17.82 4.82
C ALA A 416 -3.34 -16.77 4.28
N GLY A 417 -3.27 -15.56 4.85
CA GLY A 417 -4.11 -14.45 4.40
C GLY A 417 -3.90 -14.08 2.94
N GLU A 418 -2.69 -14.23 2.46
CA GLU A 418 -2.30 -13.93 1.08
C GLU A 418 -2.92 -14.92 0.07
N ASN A 419 -3.26 -16.15 0.47
CA ASN A 419 -4.06 -17.05 -0.37
C ASN A 419 -5.44 -16.45 -0.71
N ASN A 420 -6.02 -15.66 0.22
CA ASN A 420 -7.31 -15.00 0.00
C ASN A 420 -7.19 -13.80 -0.93
N GLU A 421 -6.02 -13.15 -1.00
CA GLU A 421 -5.78 -12.05 -1.94
C GLU A 421 -5.95 -12.51 -3.40
N PHE A 422 -5.68 -13.77 -3.66
CA PHE A 422 -5.83 -14.39 -4.97
C PHE A 422 -7.13 -15.21 -5.11
N GLY A 423 -8.15 -14.97 -4.29
CA GLY A 423 -9.48 -15.58 -4.44
C GLY A 423 -10.12 -15.29 -5.81
N LYS A 424 -11.21 -16.01 -6.16
CA LYS A 424 -11.94 -15.83 -7.43
C LYS A 424 -13.37 -16.33 -7.34
N GLY A 425 -14.33 -15.52 -7.79
CA GLY A 425 -15.75 -15.86 -7.70
C GLY A 425 -16.11 -16.23 -6.26
N THR A 426 -16.64 -17.43 -6.02
CA THR A 426 -16.97 -17.91 -4.67
C THR A 426 -15.82 -18.62 -3.94
N VAL A 427 -14.66 -18.79 -4.60
CA VAL A 427 -13.46 -19.42 -4.02
C VAL A 427 -12.65 -18.37 -3.28
N ILE A 428 -12.57 -18.50 -1.94
CA ILE A 428 -11.89 -17.51 -1.10
C ILE A 428 -10.37 -17.58 -1.22
N SER A 429 -9.78 -18.77 -1.34
CA SER A 429 -8.33 -18.99 -1.27
C SER A 429 -7.85 -19.81 -2.45
N ARG A 430 -6.73 -19.40 -3.04
CA ARG A 430 -6.05 -20.14 -4.11
C ARG A 430 -4.54 -20.11 -3.87
N HIS A 431 -3.85 -21.15 -4.36
CA HIS A 431 -2.41 -21.08 -4.51
C HIS A 431 -2.04 -20.11 -5.61
N PHE A 432 -0.99 -19.35 -5.35
CA PHE A 432 -0.44 -18.39 -6.31
C PHE A 432 1.02 -18.69 -6.71
N THR A 433 1.62 -19.73 -6.10
CA THR A 433 2.93 -20.26 -6.50
C THR A 433 2.82 -21.71 -6.96
N ALA A 434 3.57 -22.09 -7.98
CA ALA A 434 3.60 -23.46 -8.48
C ALA A 434 4.17 -24.43 -7.44
N TYR A 435 5.04 -23.94 -6.56
CA TYR A 435 5.64 -24.75 -5.50
C TYR A 435 4.60 -25.15 -4.45
N SER A 436 3.80 -24.21 -3.97
CA SER A 436 2.76 -24.50 -2.98
C SER A 436 1.63 -25.35 -3.56
N LEU A 437 1.19 -25.07 -4.78
CA LEU A 437 0.21 -25.92 -5.47
C LEU A 437 0.68 -27.37 -5.61
N LYS A 438 1.95 -27.58 -5.93
CA LYS A 438 2.53 -28.94 -6.03
C LYS A 438 2.52 -29.68 -4.70
N ASN A 439 2.63 -28.95 -3.60
CA ASN A 439 2.69 -29.49 -2.22
C ASN A 439 1.38 -29.25 -1.45
N ASP A 440 0.27 -29.00 -2.17
CA ASP A 440 -1.05 -28.80 -1.56
C ASP A 440 -1.44 -29.95 -0.61
N THR A 441 -1.99 -29.57 0.54
CA THR A 441 -2.48 -30.49 1.57
C THR A 441 -4.00 -30.47 1.73
N THR A 442 -4.71 -29.65 0.93
CA THR A 442 -6.19 -29.55 0.97
C THR A 442 -6.87 -30.60 0.10
N GLY A 443 -6.12 -31.26 -0.76
CA GLY A 443 -6.63 -32.26 -1.69
C GLY A 443 -6.97 -31.71 -3.09
N LEU A 444 -6.46 -30.57 -3.46
CA LEU A 444 -6.61 -30.04 -4.82
C LEU A 444 -5.97 -30.98 -5.85
N THR A 445 -6.70 -31.24 -6.93
CA THR A 445 -6.22 -32.09 -8.04
C THR A 445 -5.56 -31.32 -9.17
N ALA A 446 -5.60 -29.98 -9.11
CA ALA A 446 -4.99 -29.11 -10.11
C ALA A 446 -3.48 -29.34 -10.19
N LYS A 447 -2.94 -29.32 -11.41
CA LYS A 447 -1.50 -29.51 -11.67
C LYS A 447 -0.82 -28.22 -12.14
N ARG A 448 -1.57 -27.17 -12.35
CA ARG A 448 -1.11 -25.84 -12.78
C ARG A 448 -1.94 -24.79 -12.07
N LEU A 449 -1.33 -23.64 -11.81
CA LEU A 449 -2.03 -22.45 -11.36
C LEU A 449 -3.11 -22.05 -12.35
N ASP A 450 -4.17 -21.42 -11.88
CA ASP A 450 -5.19 -20.85 -12.74
C ASP A 450 -4.57 -19.81 -13.68
N SER A 451 -5.13 -19.69 -14.88
CA SER A 451 -4.54 -18.89 -15.96
C SER A 451 -4.46 -17.39 -15.68
N ASP A 452 -5.26 -16.88 -14.75
CA ASP A 452 -5.28 -15.47 -14.33
C ASP A 452 -4.20 -15.13 -13.26
N ILE A 453 -3.73 -16.11 -12.51
CA ILE A 453 -2.76 -15.89 -11.41
C ILE A 453 -1.48 -15.16 -11.88
N PRO A 454 -0.82 -15.53 -13.00
CA PRO A 454 0.39 -14.83 -13.44
C PRO A 454 0.16 -13.34 -13.76
N GLU A 455 -1.04 -12.98 -14.21
CA GLU A 455 -1.39 -11.58 -14.43
C GLU A 455 -1.62 -10.85 -13.10
N MET A 456 -2.39 -11.46 -12.19
CA MET A 456 -2.64 -10.89 -10.85
C MET A 456 -1.32 -10.65 -10.10
N LEU A 457 -0.40 -11.60 -10.15
CA LEU A 457 0.93 -11.44 -9.55
C LEU A 457 1.68 -10.24 -10.11
N ARG A 458 1.69 -10.05 -11.43
CA ARG A 458 2.31 -8.87 -12.06
C ARG A 458 1.66 -7.56 -11.64
N LEU A 459 0.32 -7.53 -11.60
CA LEU A 459 -0.46 -6.35 -11.20
C LEU A 459 -0.26 -5.98 -9.72
N MET A 460 0.19 -6.92 -8.89
CA MET A 460 0.43 -6.71 -7.46
C MET A 460 1.91 -6.56 -7.08
N ASN A 461 2.84 -6.57 -8.06
CA ASN A 461 4.27 -6.60 -7.79
C ASN A 461 5.01 -5.34 -8.26
N PRO A 462 5.46 -4.44 -7.35
CA PRO A 462 6.25 -3.28 -7.74
C PRO A 462 7.57 -3.66 -8.44
N MET A 463 8.15 -4.83 -8.13
CA MET A 463 9.40 -5.26 -8.77
C MET A 463 9.23 -5.54 -10.27
N TYR A 464 8.02 -5.93 -10.72
CA TYR A 464 7.74 -6.02 -12.14
C TYR A 464 7.98 -4.68 -12.87
N PHE A 465 7.52 -3.57 -12.26
CA PHE A 465 7.64 -2.21 -12.81
C PHE A 465 8.98 -1.53 -12.54
N LEU A 466 9.81 -2.08 -11.66
CA LEU A 466 11.12 -1.52 -11.32
C LEU A 466 12.28 -2.32 -11.92
N ALA A 467 12.16 -3.64 -12.03
CA ALA A 467 13.24 -4.51 -12.47
C ALA A 467 12.96 -5.21 -13.81
N ASP A 468 11.78 -5.82 -13.98
CA ASP A 468 11.48 -6.61 -15.20
C ASP A 468 11.10 -5.72 -16.38
N LYS A 469 10.22 -4.75 -16.13
CA LYS A 469 9.70 -3.80 -17.12
C LYS A 469 9.68 -2.39 -16.53
N PRO A 470 10.84 -1.72 -16.41
CA PRO A 470 10.94 -0.39 -15.82
C PRO A 470 9.93 0.58 -16.42
N ASN A 471 9.12 1.17 -15.55
CA ASN A 471 8.02 2.04 -15.92
C ASN A 471 8.43 3.52 -15.85
N GLU A 472 8.21 4.27 -16.92
CA GLU A 472 8.60 5.68 -16.98
C GLU A 472 7.74 6.58 -16.10
N GLY A 473 6.45 6.24 -15.90
CA GLY A 473 5.51 6.94 -15.00
C GLY A 473 5.76 6.69 -13.51
N ARG A 474 6.83 5.99 -13.14
CA ARG A 474 7.16 5.71 -11.75
C ARG A 474 7.56 6.97 -10.98
N SER A 475 7.32 6.95 -9.68
CA SER A 475 7.83 7.93 -8.72
C SER A 475 9.36 8.07 -8.80
N LYS A 476 9.87 9.29 -8.62
CA LYS A 476 11.32 9.57 -8.64
C LYS A 476 11.91 9.76 -7.24
N HIS A 477 11.07 9.77 -6.20
CA HIS A 477 11.48 9.97 -4.82
C HIS A 477 10.85 8.87 -3.95
N TRP A 478 11.68 8.17 -3.18
CA TRP A 478 11.29 6.99 -2.40
C TRP A 478 11.74 7.13 -0.95
N TRP A 479 10.79 7.06 -0.03
CA TRP A 479 10.99 6.94 1.41
C TRP A 479 10.58 5.55 1.85
N ILE A 480 11.54 4.72 2.27
CA ILE A 480 11.28 3.32 2.61
C ILE A 480 11.80 3.04 4.01
N ARG A 481 10.97 2.46 4.87
CA ARG A 481 11.30 2.15 6.26
C ARG A 481 10.92 0.74 6.64
N LEU A 482 11.70 0.12 7.54
CA LEU A 482 11.46 -1.23 8.04
C LEU A 482 12.07 -1.37 9.44
N GLY A 483 11.39 -2.07 10.35
CA GLY A 483 11.95 -2.45 11.64
C GLY A 483 12.94 -3.62 11.50
N THR A 484 14.08 -3.60 12.20
CA THR A 484 15.06 -4.69 12.13
C THR A 484 14.54 -6.01 12.74
N LYS A 485 13.55 -5.94 13.62
CA LYS A 485 12.83 -7.09 14.21
C LYS A 485 11.49 -7.38 13.52
N ASP A 486 11.27 -6.83 12.32
CA ASP A 486 10.08 -7.15 11.54
C ASP A 486 10.14 -8.57 11.00
N SER A 487 9.44 -9.47 11.65
CA SER A 487 9.34 -10.89 11.25
C SER A 487 8.05 -11.20 10.47
N ASP A 488 7.31 -10.19 10.00
CA ASP A 488 6.18 -10.36 9.08
C ASP A 488 6.63 -10.48 7.61
N THR A 489 7.81 -9.95 7.28
CA THR A 489 8.40 -9.99 5.94
C THR A 489 9.90 -10.32 5.99
N SER A 490 10.54 -10.39 4.84
CA SER A 490 12.02 -10.44 4.73
C SER A 490 12.59 -9.03 4.59
N LEU A 491 13.73 -8.79 5.22
CA LEU A 491 14.48 -7.55 5.04
C LEU A 491 14.87 -7.31 3.56
N THR A 492 14.98 -8.38 2.76
CA THR A 492 15.35 -8.29 1.34
C THR A 492 14.28 -7.64 0.48
N VAL A 493 13.00 -7.67 0.88
CA VAL A 493 11.88 -7.13 0.09
C VAL A 493 12.03 -5.61 -0.08
N SER A 494 12.14 -4.87 1.02
CA SER A 494 12.35 -3.42 0.97
C SER A 494 13.70 -3.04 0.36
N ALA A 495 14.75 -3.83 0.63
CA ALA A 495 16.08 -3.61 0.07
C ALA A 495 16.13 -3.83 -1.45
N ASN A 496 15.36 -4.78 -2.00
CA ASN A 496 15.22 -4.97 -3.44
C ASN A 496 14.51 -3.79 -4.11
N ILE A 497 13.40 -3.29 -3.53
CA ILE A 497 12.71 -2.10 -4.04
C ILE A 497 13.70 -0.92 -4.08
N ALA A 498 14.41 -0.67 -2.99
CA ALA A 498 15.38 0.41 -2.88
C ALA A 498 16.52 0.27 -3.92
N ALA A 499 17.08 -0.93 -4.06
CA ALA A 499 18.14 -1.20 -5.02
C ALA A 499 17.67 -1.05 -6.47
N ALA A 500 16.45 -1.48 -6.78
CA ALA A 500 15.86 -1.36 -8.11
C ALA A 500 15.60 0.11 -8.46
N ALA A 501 14.93 0.88 -7.60
CA ALA A 501 14.66 2.30 -7.81
C ALA A 501 15.96 3.11 -7.93
N ASN A 502 16.93 2.88 -7.04
CA ASN A 502 18.25 3.52 -7.13
C ASN A 502 19.00 3.16 -8.43
N GLY A 503 18.89 1.92 -8.87
CA GLY A 503 19.47 1.46 -10.15
C GLY A 503 18.88 2.15 -11.38
N LEU A 504 17.66 2.68 -11.27
CA LEU A 504 16.97 3.48 -12.29
C LEU A 504 17.27 4.99 -12.17
N GLY A 505 18.12 5.40 -11.20
CA GLY A 505 18.51 6.79 -10.97
C GLY A 505 17.52 7.58 -10.12
N ASP A 506 16.59 6.93 -9.46
CA ASP A 506 15.63 7.59 -8.56
C ASP A 506 16.31 7.94 -7.22
N ASP A 507 15.80 8.98 -6.55
CA ASP A 507 16.23 9.42 -5.22
C ASP A 507 15.60 8.50 -4.15
N VAL A 508 16.44 7.76 -3.43
CA VAL A 508 15.99 6.73 -2.47
C VAL A 508 16.52 7.01 -1.08
N ASP A 509 15.62 7.27 -0.16
CA ASP A 509 15.88 7.37 1.27
C ASP A 509 15.35 6.09 1.95
N HIS A 510 16.24 5.12 2.18
CA HIS A 510 15.90 3.83 2.76
C HIS A 510 16.76 3.52 3.96
N LEU A 511 16.12 3.28 5.12
CA LEU A 511 16.79 2.85 6.34
C LEU A 511 15.93 1.87 7.14
N TYR A 512 16.57 1.21 8.11
CA TYR A 512 15.90 0.36 9.08
C TYR A 512 15.88 1.02 10.46
N TYR A 513 14.85 0.71 11.26
CA TYR A 513 14.74 1.12 12.65
C TYR A 513 15.26 0.01 13.56
N TRP A 514 16.34 0.29 14.28
CA TRP A 514 16.96 -0.71 15.17
C TRP A 514 16.00 -1.14 16.27
N ASP A 515 15.91 -2.45 16.50
CA ASP A 515 15.07 -3.10 17.51
C ASP A 515 13.55 -2.86 17.38
N GLN A 516 13.11 -2.28 16.27
CA GLN A 516 11.68 -2.07 16.01
C GLN A 516 11.06 -3.24 15.25
N GLY A 517 9.78 -3.50 15.53
CA GLY A 517 8.98 -4.52 14.88
C GLY A 517 8.21 -4.00 13.66
N HIS A 518 7.21 -4.80 13.26
CA HIS A 518 6.33 -4.49 12.14
C HIS A 518 5.51 -3.22 12.39
N GLY A 519 5.42 -2.35 11.39
CA GLY A 519 4.62 -1.12 11.45
C GLY A 519 5.28 0.06 12.17
N ALA A 520 6.51 -0.09 12.66
CA ALA A 520 7.21 1.01 13.32
C ALA A 520 7.38 2.22 12.40
N ASN A 521 7.18 3.41 12.96
CA ASN A 521 7.45 4.71 12.35
C ASN A 521 8.10 5.60 13.43
N THR A 522 9.42 5.65 13.46
CA THR A 522 10.17 6.35 14.52
C THR A 522 10.69 7.72 14.09
N ASP A 523 10.53 8.09 12.83
CA ASP A 523 10.97 9.36 12.25
C ASP A 523 9.87 10.09 11.44
N PRO A 524 8.61 10.19 11.98
CA PRO A 524 7.51 10.79 11.22
C PRO A 524 7.75 12.28 10.91
N GLY A 525 8.45 13.01 11.77
CA GLY A 525 8.85 14.41 11.52
C GLY A 525 9.84 14.54 10.37
N ASP A 526 10.79 13.60 10.27
CA ASP A 526 11.76 13.57 9.16
C ASP A 526 11.08 13.23 7.84
N PHE A 527 10.02 12.41 7.85
CA PHE A 527 9.19 12.16 6.67
C PHE A 527 8.51 13.44 6.18
N ILE A 528 7.92 14.23 7.07
CA ILE A 528 7.30 15.51 6.72
C ILE A 528 8.35 16.50 6.18
N ALA A 529 9.51 16.57 6.80
CA ALA A 529 10.62 17.39 6.33
C ALA A 529 11.16 16.91 4.96
N TRP A 530 11.21 15.58 4.74
CA TRP A 530 11.59 14.99 3.45
C TRP A 530 10.58 15.38 2.35
N ILE A 531 9.27 15.36 2.62
CA ILE A 531 8.25 15.85 1.67
C ILE A 531 8.55 17.29 1.28
N ALA A 532 8.79 18.19 2.26
CA ALA A 532 9.14 19.58 1.98
C ALA A 532 10.38 19.70 1.07
N LYS A 533 11.41 18.90 1.37
CA LYS A 533 12.68 18.89 0.61
C LYS A 533 12.48 18.47 -0.84
N VAL A 534 11.83 17.31 -1.08
CA VAL A 534 11.70 16.75 -2.44
C VAL A 534 10.71 17.53 -3.30
N THR A 535 9.66 18.10 -2.69
CA THR A 535 8.67 18.93 -3.38
C THR A 535 9.12 20.38 -3.54
N GLY A 536 10.15 20.81 -2.83
CA GLY A 536 10.58 22.22 -2.77
C GLY A 536 9.54 23.12 -2.08
N HIS A 537 8.58 22.54 -1.35
CA HIS A 537 7.54 23.30 -0.66
C HIS A 537 8.11 24.02 0.56
N ARG A 538 7.72 25.29 0.72
CA ARG A 538 7.95 26.08 1.94
C ARG A 538 6.59 26.59 2.37
N ALA A 539 6.14 26.24 3.58
CA ALA A 539 4.93 26.79 4.15
C ALA A 539 5.00 28.34 4.10
N LYS A 540 4.07 28.96 3.41
CA LYS A 540 3.91 30.42 3.45
C LYS A 540 3.00 30.73 4.63
N ALA A 541 3.50 31.49 5.61
CA ALA A 541 2.61 32.16 6.55
C ALA A 541 1.64 33.03 5.73
N GLY A 542 0.33 32.81 5.92
CA GLY A 542 -0.68 33.57 5.20
C GLY A 542 -0.48 35.05 5.44
N GLY A 543 -0.21 35.81 4.38
CA GLY A 543 -0.20 37.27 4.45
C GLY A 543 -1.57 37.75 4.89
N LYS A 544 -1.63 38.65 5.87
CA LYS A 544 -2.88 39.33 6.21
C LYS A 544 -3.42 39.92 4.92
N ALA A 545 -4.65 39.55 4.57
CA ALA A 545 -5.36 40.27 3.50
C ALA A 545 -5.45 41.75 3.94
N GLU A 546 -4.74 42.61 3.23
CA GLU A 546 -4.96 44.05 3.34
C GLU A 546 -6.41 44.33 2.93
N LYS A 547 -7.18 44.89 3.89
CA LYS A 547 -8.55 45.35 3.68
C LYS A 547 -8.57 46.61 2.83
#